data_fcad002873e71562c8d58b6ee90331c6
#
_entry.id   fcad002873e71562c8d58b6ee90331c6
#
_cell.length_a   1.000
_cell.length_b   1.000
_cell.length_c   1.000
_cell.angle_alpha   90.00
_cell.angle_beta   90.00
_cell.angle_gamma   90.00
#
_symmetry.space_group_name_H-M   'P 1'
#
loop_
_entity.id
_entity.type
_entity.pdbx_description
1 polymer ?
#
loop_
_entity_poly.entity_id
_entity_poly.type
_entity_poly.pdbx_seq_one_letter_code
_entity_poly.pdbx_strand_id
1 'polypeptide(L)'
;MPRLESTLMNFAKHGTEENIKFFEQVKDYYNHYCDVRGVDVYKNAEYEHNVNFSTKDSKMHNALLERISKLANIDAKAMKENPIAFATNPIVGWSTFAVITSTVDAILPDSIMRNYGIIADVRNYGLCDSIKFRIRPRDYFIVTKAGRKKRTAEKQKQFSSDVTLVPENHMVTVQVDMYGILVGRESLADFMFKAARSVEIELAKDIYVAFDAYTKTLPQTPQDGELQVTGWNTESAVALAQRVAAWNGGAPATFVGTKLALSKVLPTNDANYRYLLESDYVRLGYIRSAYGFDLIELPQIADWTTPYKTLLDDNVIYVISTSVDKLIKVGIGENGISHQSGTYDYANLIQTGTISKEWGVAIATSAIAGRINLQ
;
A
#
# COMPACT_ATOMS: atom_id res chain seq x y z
N MET A 1 -8.94 -13.32 -1.69
CA MET A 1 -8.29 -12.64 -2.85
C MET A 1 -7.18 -13.51 -3.36
N PRO A 2 -6.97 -13.66 -4.67
CA PRO A 2 -5.89 -14.48 -5.19
C PRO A 2 -4.54 -13.87 -4.76
N ARG A 3 -3.61 -14.72 -4.35
CA ARG A 3 -2.23 -14.35 -4.10
C ARG A 3 -1.66 -13.67 -5.33
N LEU A 4 -0.97 -12.55 -5.12
CA LEU A 4 -0.27 -11.85 -6.20
C LEU A 4 0.94 -12.67 -6.66
N GLU A 5 0.77 -13.38 -7.75
CA GLU A 5 1.84 -14.12 -8.42
C GLU A 5 2.68 -13.24 -9.36
N SER A 6 2.29 -11.99 -9.60
CA SER A 6 2.66 -11.34 -10.85
C SER A 6 3.79 -10.30 -10.80
N THR A 7 4.22 -9.81 -9.65
CA THR A 7 5.16 -8.67 -9.62
C THR A 7 6.63 -9.03 -9.50
N LEU A 8 6.95 -10.29 -9.22
CA LEU A 8 8.30 -10.83 -9.43
C LEU A 8 8.77 -10.72 -10.89
N MET A 9 7.87 -10.44 -11.81
CA MET A 9 8.20 -10.49 -13.25
C MET A 9 9.23 -9.46 -13.69
N ASN A 10 9.34 -8.29 -13.07
CA ASN A 10 10.33 -7.30 -13.51
C ASN A 10 11.73 -7.62 -13.00
N PHE A 11 11.87 -8.06 -11.75
CA PHE A 11 13.12 -8.58 -11.22
C PHE A 11 13.48 -9.95 -11.83
N ALA A 12 12.48 -10.80 -12.10
CA ALA A 12 12.67 -12.11 -12.69
C ALA A 12 13.10 -12.06 -14.17
N LYS A 13 12.68 -11.05 -14.92
CA LYS A 13 13.10 -10.91 -16.33
C LYS A 13 14.58 -10.65 -16.53
N HIS A 14 15.27 -10.12 -15.52
CA HIS A 14 16.68 -9.75 -15.58
C HIS A 14 17.55 -10.44 -14.50
N GLY A 15 16.95 -11.26 -13.66
CA GLY A 15 17.61 -11.93 -12.55
C GLY A 15 18.14 -13.31 -12.91
N THR A 16 19.23 -13.73 -12.26
CA THR A 16 19.66 -15.13 -12.27
C THR A 16 18.63 -15.98 -11.52
N GLU A 17 18.52 -17.27 -11.85
CA GLU A 17 17.60 -18.20 -11.19
C GLU A 17 17.78 -18.22 -9.65
N GLU A 18 18.99 -17.99 -9.19
CA GLU A 18 19.34 -17.89 -7.78
C GLU A 18 18.74 -16.66 -7.10
N ASN A 19 18.70 -15.53 -7.82
CA ASN A 19 18.05 -14.30 -7.33
C ASN A 19 16.54 -14.48 -7.21
N ILE A 20 15.92 -15.14 -8.18
CA ILE A 20 14.48 -15.41 -8.16
C ILE A 20 14.11 -16.25 -6.93
N LYS A 21 14.81 -17.35 -6.69
CA LYS A 21 14.61 -18.22 -5.52
C LYS A 21 14.77 -17.46 -4.20
N PHE A 22 15.77 -16.58 -4.12
CA PHE A 22 16.00 -15.76 -2.93
C PHE A 22 14.80 -14.82 -2.66
N PHE A 23 14.31 -14.12 -3.67
CA PHE A 23 13.18 -13.22 -3.51
C PHE A 23 11.86 -13.94 -3.21
N GLU A 24 11.67 -15.15 -3.73
CA GLU A 24 10.53 -16.01 -3.34
C GLU A 24 10.60 -16.37 -1.86
N GLN A 25 11.78 -16.73 -1.35
CA GLN A 25 11.99 -16.99 0.07
C GLN A 25 11.73 -15.76 0.94
N VAL A 26 12.19 -14.58 0.50
CA VAL A 26 11.91 -13.30 1.17
C VAL A 26 10.42 -13.04 1.27
N LYS A 27 9.66 -13.23 0.18
CA LYS A 27 8.21 -13.05 0.17
C LYS A 27 7.48 -14.05 1.06
N ASP A 28 7.86 -15.32 1.01
CA ASP A 28 7.27 -16.35 1.87
C ASP A 28 7.51 -16.06 3.35
N TYR A 29 8.72 -15.63 3.68
CA TYR A 29 9.04 -15.21 5.04
C TYR A 29 8.24 -13.96 5.46
N TYR A 30 8.15 -12.94 4.61
CA TYR A 30 7.41 -11.71 4.90
C TYR A 30 5.93 -11.97 5.15
N ASN A 31 5.30 -12.82 4.35
CA ASN A 31 3.91 -13.21 4.55
C ASN A 31 3.73 -13.89 5.92
N HIS A 32 4.62 -14.81 6.29
CA HIS A 32 4.59 -15.47 7.60
C HIS A 32 4.84 -14.50 8.75
N TYR A 33 5.76 -13.55 8.58
CA TYR A 33 6.02 -12.48 9.55
C TYR A 33 4.78 -11.63 9.80
N CYS A 34 4.07 -11.23 8.74
CA CYS A 34 2.83 -10.47 8.84
C CYS A 34 1.74 -11.26 9.56
N ASP A 35 1.61 -12.57 9.29
CA ASP A 35 0.62 -13.43 9.94
C ASP A 35 0.90 -13.60 11.44
N VAL A 36 2.16 -13.82 11.82
CA VAL A 36 2.57 -13.99 13.23
C VAL A 36 2.42 -12.69 14.02
N ARG A 37 2.77 -11.55 13.41
CA ARG A 37 2.68 -10.25 14.07
C ARG A 37 1.29 -9.63 14.02
N GLY A 38 0.32 -10.29 13.37
CA GLY A 38 -1.05 -9.80 13.25
C GLY A 38 -1.17 -8.53 12.39
N VAL A 39 -0.21 -8.27 11.52
CA VAL A 39 -0.17 -7.09 10.65
C VAL A 39 -1.14 -7.24 9.48
N ASP A 40 -1.49 -8.46 9.11
CA ASP A 40 -2.42 -8.73 8.03
C ASP A 40 -3.86 -8.81 8.56
N VAL A 41 -4.67 -7.82 8.20
CA VAL A 41 -6.10 -7.78 8.53
C VAL A 41 -6.86 -8.90 7.82
N TYR A 42 -6.36 -9.34 6.68
CA TYR A 42 -6.95 -10.40 5.86
C TYR A 42 -6.19 -11.71 6.06
N LYS A 43 -6.17 -12.23 7.29
CA LYS A 43 -5.65 -13.58 7.53
C LYS A 43 -6.34 -14.55 6.58
N ASN A 44 -5.61 -15.03 5.58
CA ASN A 44 -6.07 -16.15 4.78
C ASN A 44 -6.04 -17.39 5.69
N ALA A 45 -7.20 -17.82 6.14
CA ALA A 45 -7.37 -19.03 6.94
C ALA A 45 -6.88 -20.32 6.20
N GLU A 46 -6.59 -20.22 4.92
CA GLU A 46 -6.11 -21.30 4.06
C GLU A 46 -4.60 -21.44 3.99
N TYR A 47 -3.83 -20.51 4.62
CA TYR A 47 -2.38 -20.60 4.60
C TYR A 47 -1.87 -21.36 5.81
N GLU A 48 -1.75 -22.67 5.70
CA GLU A 48 -1.01 -23.50 6.64
C GLU A 48 0.49 -23.31 6.40
N HIS A 49 1.17 -22.66 7.35
CA HIS A 49 2.60 -22.60 7.34
C HIS A 49 3.18 -23.96 7.73
N ASN A 50 3.69 -24.70 6.77
CA ASN A 50 4.28 -26.04 6.99
C ASN A 50 5.50 -26.03 7.90
N VAL A 51 6.06 -24.86 8.22
CA VAL A 51 7.29 -24.70 9.00
C VAL A 51 7.08 -23.66 10.08
N ASN A 52 7.56 -23.92 11.31
CA ASN A 52 7.51 -22.98 12.41
C ASN A 52 8.28 -21.69 12.07
N PHE A 53 7.76 -20.54 12.52
CA PHE A 53 8.34 -19.22 12.28
C PHE A 53 9.82 -19.14 12.71
N SER A 54 10.18 -19.63 13.90
CA SER A 54 11.57 -19.63 14.39
C SER A 54 12.53 -20.38 13.46
N THR A 55 12.08 -21.49 12.85
CA THR A 55 12.89 -22.24 11.87
C THR A 55 13.03 -21.47 10.56
N LYS A 56 11.98 -20.78 10.12
CA LYS A 56 12.06 -19.91 8.93
C LYS A 56 12.95 -18.71 9.19
N ASP A 57 12.88 -18.10 10.37
CA ASP A 57 13.73 -16.97 10.76
C ASP A 57 15.21 -17.33 10.69
N SER A 58 15.59 -18.47 11.28
CA SER A 58 16.97 -18.97 11.22
C SER A 58 17.45 -19.27 9.79
N LYS A 59 16.58 -19.85 8.96
CA LYS A 59 16.87 -20.11 7.54
C LYS A 59 17.05 -18.81 6.76
N MET A 60 16.15 -17.84 6.99
CA MET A 60 16.22 -16.54 6.33
C MET A 60 17.46 -15.76 6.74
N HIS A 61 17.79 -15.74 8.04
CA HIS A 61 19.02 -15.14 8.54
C HIS A 61 20.26 -15.71 7.84
N ASN A 62 20.35 -17.05 7.73
CA ASN A 62 21.46 -17.68 7.03
C ASN A 62 21.51 -17.35 5.52
N ALA A 63 20.36 -17.34 4.85
CA ALA A 63 20.28 -16.96 3.43
C ALA A 63 20.73 -15.50 3.18
N LEU A 64 20.37 -14.60 4.09
CA LEU A 64 20.83 -13.21 4.06
C LEU A 64 22.33 -13.10 4.27
N LEU A 65 22.90 -13.81 5.24
CA LEU A 65 24.35 -13.84 5.46
C LEU A 65 25.10 -14.41 4.26
N GLU A 66 24.59 -15.45 3.62
CA GLU A 66 25.18 -15.99 2.39
C GLU A 66 25.12 -14.96 1.25
N ARG A 67 24.04 -14.20 1.15
CA ARG A 67 23.93 -13.14 0.14
C ARG A 67 24.92 -12.00 0.40
N ILE A 68 25.07 -11.59 1.65
CA ILE A 68 26.04 -10.57 2.07
C ILE A 68 27.47 -11.09 1.77
N SER A 69 27.77 -12.34 2.09
CA SER A 69 29.08 -12.94 1.85
C SER A 69 29.44 -12.97 0.36
N LYS A 70 28.50 -13.31 -0.50
CA LYS A 70 28.66 -13.27 -1.96
C LYS A 70 28.95 -11.86 -2.48
N LEU A 71 28.18 -10.86 -2.01
CA LEU A 71 28.38 -9.46 -2.41
C LEU A 71 29.70 -8.88 -1.88
N ALA A 72 30.08 -9.25 -0.66
CA ALA A 72 31.34 -8.83 -0.05
C ALA A 72 32.55 -9.59 -0.61
N ASN A 73 32.33 -10.68 -1.36
CA ASN A 73 33.34 -11.63 -1.80
C ASN A 73 34.16 -12.20 -0.63
N ILE A 74 33.48 -12.58 0.45
CA ILE A 74 34.03 -13.12 1.70
C ILE A 74 33.33 -14.43 2.00
N ASP A 75 34.03 -15.43 2.50
CA ASP A 75 33.40 -16.70 2.90
C ASP A 75 32.47 -16.51 4.11
N ALA A 76 31.24 -16.97 4.00
CA ALA A 76 30.23 -16.89 5.06
C ALA A 76 30.66 -17.63 6.34
N LYS A 77 31.44 -18.70 6.21
CA LYS A 77 31.97 -19.45 7.33
C LYS A 77 33.05 -18.65 8.08
N ALA A 78 33.94 -18.00 7.35
CA ALA A 78 34.92 -17.09 7.93
C ALA A 78 34.29 -15.91 8.70
N MET A 79 33.17 -15.37 8.19
CA MET A 79 32.44 -14.31 8.87
C MET A 79 31.89 -14.77 10.24
N LYS A 80 31.44 -16.00 10.35
CA LYS A 80 30.94 -16.58 11.61
C LYS A 80 32.04 -16.94 12.58
N GLU A 81 33.20 -17.37 12.07
CA GLU A 81 34.36 -17.76 12.91
C GLU A 81 35.07 -16.55 13.52
N ASN A 82 35.08 -15.41 12.82
CA ASN A 82 35.74 -14.20 13.31
C ASN A 82 34.86 -12.93 13.17
N PRO A 83 33.75 -12.89 13.89
CA PRO A 83 32.73 -11.83 13.71
C PRO A 83 33.26 -10.42 13.99
N ILE A 84 34.20 -10.24 14.89
CA ILE A 84 34.75 -8.91 15.21
C ILE A 84 35.50 -8.32 14.02
N ALA A 85 36.34 -9.11 13.35
CA ALA A 85 37.14 -8.64 12.21
C ALA A 85 36.23 -8.25 11.02
N PHE A 86 35.11 -8.93 10.84
CA PHE A 86 34.18 -8.65 9.74
C PHE A 86 33.15 -7.59 10.11
N ALA A 87 32.77 -7.45 11.39
CA ALA A 87 31.91 -6.36 11.83
C ALA A 87 32.55 -4.98 11.59
N THR A 88 33.87 -4.89 11.62
CA THR A 88 34.61 -3.65 11.35
C THR A 88 34.90 -3.42 9.86
N ASN A 89 34.55 -4.35 8.98
CA ASN A 89 34.82 -4.25 7.55
C ASN A 89 33.75 -3.39 6.83
N PRO A 90 34.12 -2.25 6.21
CA PRO A 90 33.17 -1.39 5.50
C PRO A 90 32.46 -2.09 4.33
N ILE A 91 33.11 -3.06 3.67
CA ILE A 91 32.53 -3.82 2.55
C ILE A 91 31.37 -4.68 3.04
N VAL A 92 31.49 -5.30 4.21
CA VAL A 92 30.40 -6.09 4.81
C VAL A 92 29.22 -5.21 5.16
N GLY A 93 29.47 -4.02 5.71
CA GLY A 93 28.42 -3.04 5.99
C GLY A 93 27.70 -2.57 4.74
N TRP A 94 28.45 -2.18 3.72
CA TRP A 94 27.86 -1.80 2.44
C TRP A 94 27.03 -2.93 1.84
N SER A 95 27.54 -4.16 1.83
CA SER A 95 26.82 -5.33 1.32
C SER A 95 25.55 -5.62 2.10
N THR A 96 25.55 -5.40 3.43
CA THR A 96 24.38 -5.56 4.28
C THR A 96 23.29 -4.57 3.88
N PHE A 97 23.61 -3.29 3.76
CA PHE A 97 22.63 -2.28 3.34
C PHE A 97 22.13 -2.49 1.91
N ALA A 98 22.98 -2.96 1.00
CA ALA A 98 22.58 -3.32 -0.37
C ALA A 98 21.56 -4.47 -0.39
N VAL A 99 21.78 -5.51 0.44
CA VAL A 99 20.83 -6.63 0.58
C VAL A 99 19.51 -6.14 1.18
N ILE A 100 19.55 -5.32 2.23
CA ILE A 100 18.33 -4.75 2.84
C ILE A 100 17.54 -3.95 1.81
N THR A 101 18.17 -3.07 1.06
CA THR A 101 17.51 -2.26 0.04
C THR A 101 16.88 -3.12 -1.05
N SER A 102 17.60 -4.12 -1.56
CA SER A 102 17.06 -5.02 -2.59
C SER A 102 15.86 -5.83 -2.11
N THR A 103 15.79 -6.16 -0.82
CA THR A 103 14.62 -6.85 -0.24
C THR A 103 13.44 -5.92 -0.02
N VAL A 104 13.68 -4.67 0.39
CA VAL A 104 12.64 -3.64 0.45
C VAL A 104 12.03 -3.41 -0.94
N ASP A 105 12.86 -3.32 -1.97
CA ASP A 105 12.43 -3.15 -3.35
C ASP A 105 11.52 -4.30 -3.84
N ALA A 106 11.79 -5.52 -3.38
CA ALA A 106 10.99 -6.68 -3.75
C ALA A 106 9.64 -6.75 -3.01
N ILE A 107 9.57 -6.28 -1.76
CA ILE A 107 8.38 -6.39 -0.90
C ILE A 107 7.40 -5.23 -1.14
N LEU A 108 7.91 -4.00 -1.23
CA LEU A 108 7.10 -2.79 -1.18
C LEU A 108 5.98 -2.72 -2.23
N PRO A 109 6.22 -2.99 -3.53
CA PRO A 109 5.17 -2.91 -4.54
C PRO A 109 4.03 -3.90 -4.30
N ASP A 110 4.35 -5.11 -3.87
CA ASP A 110 3.36 -6.17 -3.63
C ASP A 110 2.50 -5.87 -2.40
N SER A 111 3.12 -5.37 -1.33
CA SER A 111 2.42 -5.02 -0.11
C SER A 111 1.45 -3.85 -0.31
N ILE A 112 1.89 -2.80 -1.00
CA ILE A 112 1.05 -1.66 -1.32
C ILE A 112 -0.10 -2.05 -2.26
N MET A 113 0.17 -2.86 -3.28
CA MET A 113 -0.88 -3.32 -4.20
C MET A 113 -1.92 -4.17 -3.48
N ARG A 114 -1.53 -4.98 -2.49
CA ARG A 114 -2.45 -5.79 -1.70
C ARG A 114 -3.34 -4.93 -0.79
N ASN A 115 -2.76 -3.96 -0.11
CA ASN A 115 -3.47 -3.16 0.89
C ASN A 115 -4.28 -2.01 0.27
N TYR A 116 -3.75 -1.35 -0.75
CA TYR A 116 -4.33 -0.14 -1.34
C TYR A 116 -4.73 -0.29 -2.80
N GLY A 117 -4.54 -1.47 -3.39
CA GLY A 117 -4.85 -1.72 -4.80
C GLY A 117 -6.31 -1.54 -5.19
N ILE A 118 -7.23 -1.43 -4.22
CA ILE A 118 -8.64 -1.10 -4.47
C ILE A 118 -8.77 0.36 -4.88
N ILE A 119 -8.06 1.26 -4.23
CA ILE A 119 -8.16 2.73 -4.41
C ILE A 119 -7.00 3.31 -5.24
N ALA A 120 -5.87 2.61 -5.32
CA ALA A 120 -4.65 3.08 -5.97
C ALA A 120 -4.24 2.21 -7.18
N ASP A 121 -3.82 2.87 -8.27
CA ASP A 121 -3.13 2.26 -9.42
C ASP A 121 -1.63 2.41 -9.18
N VAL A 122 -0.97 1.30 -8.87
CA VAL A 122 0.46 1.27 -8.51
C VAL A 122 1.28 0.83 -9.72
N ARG A 123 2.27 1.61 -10.09
CA ARG A 123 3.20 1.30 -11.18
C ARG A 123 4.63 1.48 -10.75
N ASN A 124 5.48 0.57 -11.17
CA ASN A 124 6.91 0.71 -11.01
C ASN A 124 7.50 1.43 -12.22
N TYR A 125 8.55 2.21 -11.99
CA TYR A 125 9.28 2.91 -13.04
C TYR A 125 10.79 2.74 -12.86
N GLY A 126 11.50 2.65 -14.00
CA GLY A 126 12.95 2.57 -14.02
C GLY A 126 13.63 3.93 -13.81
N LEU A 127 14.91 3.89 -13.56
CA LEU A 127 15.74 5.09 -13.41
C LEU A 127 15.66 5.94 -14.69
N CYS A 128 15.38 7.23 -14.55
CA CYS A 128 15.21 8.20 -15.66
C CYS A 128 13.91 8.06 -16.47
N ASP A 129 12.98 7.19 -16.10
CA ASP A 129 11.68 7.12 -16.73
C ASP A 129 10.73 8.18 -16.18
N SER A 130 9.93 8.79 -17.03
CA SER A 130 8.84 9.66 -16.61
C SER A 130 7.55 8.86 -16.50
N ILE A 131 6.96 8.84 -15.30
CA ILE A 131 5.69 8.14 -15.09
C ILE A 131 4.56 9.00 -15.61
N LYS A 132 3.91 8.51 -16.65
CA LYS A 132 2.71 9.14 -17.23
C LYS A 132 1.51 8.24 -17.05
N PHE A 133 0.48 8.79 -16.42
CA PHE A 133 -0.82 8.15 -16.33
C PHE A 133 -1.76 8.80 -17.32
N ARG A 134 -2.26 8.01 -18.25
CA ARG A 134 -3.24 8.47 -19.21
C ARG A 134 -4.64 8.37 -18.60
N ILE A 135 -5.29 9.51 -18.45
CA ILE A 135 -6.67 9.60 -18.01
C ILE A 135 -7.57 9.55 -19.22
N ARG A 136 -8.43 8.54 -19.28
CA ARG A 136 -9.43 8.43 -20.33
C ARG A 136 -10.65 9.22 -19.90
N PRO A 137 -11.16 10.16 -20.73
CA PRO A 137 -12.40 10.87 -20.41
C PRO A 137 -13.55 9.88 -20.37
N ARG A 138 -14.47 10.12 -19.44
CA ARG A 138 -15.70 9.32 -19.26
C ARG A 138 -16.94 10.07 -19.69
N ASP A 139 -16.79 11.30 -20.14
CA ASP A 139 -17.90 12.12 -20.56
C ASP A 139 -18.63 11.46 -21.72
N TYR A 140 -19.93 11.31 -21.56
CA TYR A 140 -20.77 10.86 -22.64
C TYR A 140 -21.12 12.05 -23.53
N PHE A 141 -21.24 11.79 -24.83
CA PHE A 141 -21.69 12.80 -25.76
C PHE A 141 -23.15 13.13 -25.50
N ILE A 142 -23.46 14.43 -25.40
CA ILE A 142 -24.79 14.91 -25.19
C ILE A 142 -25.62 14.78 -26.48
N VAL A 143 -26.65 13.97 -26.43
CA VAL A 143 -27.57 13.81 -27.57
C VAL A 143 -28.62 14.88 -27.54
N THR A 144 -28.59 15.79 -28.52
CA THR A 144 -29.58 16.86 -28.66
C THR A 144 -30.81 16.38 -29.42
N LYS A 145 -31.99 16.64 -28.89
CA LYS A 145 -33.23 16.43 -29.62
C LYS A 145 -33.39 17.56 -30.63
N ALA A 146 -33.53 17.19 -31.89
CA ALA A 146 -33.74 18.15 -32.97
C ALA A 146 -34.99 17.80 -33.76
N GLY A 147 -35.63 18.81 -34.34
CA GLY A 147 -36.77 18.61 -35.23
C GLY A 147 -36.39 17.82 -36.49
N ARG A 148 -37.38 17.17 -37.13
CA ARG A 148 -37.16 16.27 -38.29
C ARG A 148 -36.33 16.85 -39.43
N LYS A 149 -36.30 18.18 -39.57
CA LYS A 149 -35.58 18.92 -40.62
C LYS A 149 -34.18 19.38 -40.19
N LYS A 150 -33.85 19.39 -38.90
CA LYS A 150 -32.52 19.81 -38.43
C LYS A 150 -31.59 18.60 -38.40
N ARG A 151 -30.53 18.62 -39.19
CA ARG A 151 -29.55 17.51 -39.34
C ARG A 151 -28.18 17.79 -38.70
N THR A 152 -28.07 18.92 -37.99
CA THR A 152 -26.79 19.33 -37.37
C THR A 152 -26.96 19.43 -35.84
N ALA A 153 -26.02 18.82 -35.11
CA ALA A 153 -25.87 18.98 -33.67
C ALA A 153 -24.54 19.69 -33.38
N GLU A 154 -24.38 20.19 -32.16
CA GLU A 154 -23.12 20.77 -31.71
C GLU A 154 -22.01 19.74 -31.77
N LYS A 155 -20.83 20.18 -32.23
CA LYS A 155 -19.65 19.33 -32.30
C LYS A 155 -19.08 19.14 -30.92
N GLN A 156 -18.94 17.90 -30.48
CA GLN A 156 -18.34 17.54 -29.22
C GLN A 156 -17.04 16.78 -29.50
N LYS A 157 -16.00 17.07 -28.72
CA LYS A 157 -14.70 16.44 -28.86
C LYS A 157 -14.29 15.79 -27.54
N GLN A 158 -13.78 14.58 -27.64
CA GLN A 158 -13.23 13.87 -26.51
C GLN A 158 -11.75 14.25 -26.32
N PHE A 159 -11.38 14.62 -25.11
CA PHE A 159 -10.00 14.94 -24.74
C PHE A 159 -9.50 13.92 -23.73
N SER A 160 -8.38 13.29 -24.02
CA SER A 160 -7.61 12.56 -23.03
C SER A 160 -6.56 13.49 -22.41
N SER A 161 -6.29 13.37 -21.13
CA SER A 161 -5.20 14.07 -20.46
C SER A 161 -4.17 13.08 -19.95
N ASP A 162 -2.91 13.49 -19.97
CA ASP A 162 -1.82 12.73 -19.37
C ASP A 162 -1.35 13.50 -18.12
N VAL A 163 -1.25 12.81 -17.01
CA VAL A 163 -0.67 13.34 -15.78
C VAL A 163 0.70 12.73 -15.58
N THR A 164 1.70 13.59 -15.51
CA THR A 164 3.08 13.19 -15.17
C THR A 164 3.24 13.26 -13.67
N LEU A 165 3.68 12.17 -13.08
CA LEU A 165 3.94 12.08 -11.66
C LEU A 165 5.38 12.55 -11.39
N VAL A 166 5.54 13.41 -10.38
CA VAL A 166 6.84 13.85 -9.91
C VAL A 166 7.19 13.03 -8.67
N PRO A 167 8.20 12.17 -8.74
CA PRO A 167 8.62 11.38 -7.58
C PRO A 167 9.39 12.25 -6.57
N GLU A 168 9.22 11.92 -5.30
CA GLU A 168 9.98 12.48 -4.20
C GLU A 168 10.87 11.40 -3.59
N ASN A 169 12.03 11.78 -3.07
CA ASN A 169 12.98 10.86 -2.46
C ASN A 169 12.74 10.78 -0.95
N HIS A 170 12.43 9.59 -0.47
CA HIS A 170 12.20 9.30 0.93
C HIS A 170 13.36 8.50 1.49
N MET A 171 13.87 8.90 2.65
CA MET A 171 15.07 8.31 3.23
C MET A 171 14.82 7.87 4.67
N VAL A 172 15.40 6.72 5.00
CA VAL A 172 15.48 6.24 6.38
C VAL A 172 16.94 5.93 6.72
N THR A 173 17.44 6.56 7.77
CA THR A 173 18.78 6.28 8.29
C THR A 173 18.67 5.38 9.50
N VAL A 174 19.37 4.26 9.45
CA VAL A 174 19.31 3.23 10.48
C VAL A 174 20.71 2.84 10.94
N GLN A 175 20.81 2.47 12.20
CA GLN A 175 22.03 1.97 12.82
C GLN A 175 21.91 0.46 13.03
N VAL A 176 22.96 -0.26 12.68
CA VAL A 176 23.02 -1.72 12.75
C VAL A 176 24.20 -2.16 13.61
N ASP A 177 23.92 -2.95 14.64
CA ASP A 177 24.95 -3.67 15.39
C ASP A 177 25.40 -4.88 14.57
N MET A 178 26.46 -4.70 13.80
CA MET A 178 27.00 -5.75 12.93
C MET A 178 27.55 -6.93 13.71
N TYR A 179 28.13 -6.69 14.88
CA TYR A 179 28.63 -7.77 15.74
C TYR A 179 27.48 -8.63 16.28
N GLY A 180 26.42 -7.98 16.78
CA GLY A 180 25.23 -8.68 17.27
C GLY A 180 24.57 -9.56 16.20
N ILE A 181 24.52 -9.08 14.96
CA ILE A 181 24.01 -9.84 13.82
C ILE A 181 24.90 -11.03 13.47
N LEU A 182 26.22 -10.84 13.34
CA LEU A 182 27.13 -11.90 12.96
C LEU A 182 27.24 -13.00 14.01
N VAL A 183 27.11 -12.66 15.30
CA VAL A 183 27.06 -13.62 16.41
C VAL A 183 25.70 -14.29 16.56
N GLY A 184 24.65 -13.77 15.87
CA GLY A 184 23.29 -14.31 15.92
C GLY A 184 22.49 -13.88 17.17
N ARG A 185 22.90 -12.79 17.83
CA ARG A 185 22.12 -12.18 18.92
C ARG A 185 20.92 -11.40 18.40
N GLU A 186 21.08 -10.77 17.26
CA GLU A 186 20.03 -10.03 16.57
C GLU A 186 19.67 -10.70 15.24
N SER A 187 18.39 -10.75 14.93
CA SER A 187 17.93 -11.25 13.64
C SER A 187 18.03 -10.16 12.57
N LEU A 188 18.90 -10.36 11.59
CA LEU A 188 18.99 -9.50 10.43
C LEU A 188 17.65 -9.47 9.66
N ALA A 189 16.93 -10.58 9.64
CA ALA A 189 15.63 -10.67 9.01
C ALA A 189 14.61 -9.75 9.69
N ASP A 190 14.48 -9.79 11.03
CA ASP A 190 13.57 -8.91 11.77
C ASP A 190 13.90 -7.42 11.54
N PHE A 191 15.18 -7.07 11.56
CA PHE A 191 15.62 -5.71 11.26
C PHE A 191 15.24 -5.26 9.85
N MET A 192 15.47 -6.11 8.86
CA MET A 192 15.17 -5.83 7.46
C MET A 192 13.66 -5.62 7.23
N PHE A 193 12.82 -6.46 7.87
CA PHE A 193 11.37 -6.33 7.74
C PHE A 193 10.82 -5.11 8.48
N LYS A 194 11.42 -4.70 9.59
CA LYS A 194 11.10 -3.42 10.23
C LYS A 194 11.39 -2.25 9.29
N ALA A 195 12.52 -2.26 8.61
CA ALA A 195 12.85 -1.23 7.62
C ALA A 195 11.84 -1.21 6.46
N ALA A 196 11.53 -2.37 5.88
CA ALA A 196 10.53 -2.49 4.81
C ALA A 196 9.15 -1.99 5.26
N ARG A 197 8.73 -2.37 6.47
CA ARG A 197 7.45 -1.95 7.03
C ARG A 197 7.38 -0.44 7.29
N SER A 198 8.48 0.15 7.73
CA SER A 198 8.55 1.60 7.94
C SER A 198 8.35 2.38 6.64
N VAL A 199 8.98 1.93 5.55
CA VAL A 199 8.81 2.53 4.22
C VAL A 199 7.37 2.32 3.71
N GLU A 200 6.79 1.15 3.92
CA GLU A 200 5.40 0.86 3.55
C GLU A 200 4.40 1.75 4.28
N ILE A 201 4.59 1.97 5.58
CA ILE A 201 3.72 2.84 6.39
C ILE A 201 3.77 4.27 5.89
N GLU A 202 4.95 4.81 5.56
CA GLU A 202 5.06 6.18 5.07
C GLU A 202 4.40 6.34 3.68
N LEU A 203 4.60 5.38 2.78
CA LEU A 203 3.91 5.39 1.48
C LEU A 203 2.39 5.27 1.64
N ALA A 204 1.92 4.42 2.56
CA ALA A 204 0.50 4.30 2.88
C ALA A 204 -0.09 5.61 3.42
N LYS A 205 0.68 6.34 4.24
CA LYS A 205 0.31 7.65 4.76
C LYS A 205 0.18 8.68 3.63
N ASP A 206 1.13 8.72 2.69
CA ASP A 206 1.07 9.62 1.55
C ASP A 206 -0.16 9.34 0.66
N ILE A 207 -0.46 8.06 0.41
CA ILE A 207 -1.67 7.64 -0.31
C ILE A 207 -2.93 8.15 0.39
N TYR A 208 -3.02 7.96 1.70
CA TYR A 208 -4.18 8.37 2.48
C TYR A 208 -4.33 9.90 2.53
N VAL A 209 -3.24 10.62 2.78
CA VAL A 209 -3.25 12.10 2.83
C VAL A 209 -3.70 12.68 1.50
N ALA A 210 -3.19 12.17 0.39
CA ALA A 210 -3.62 12.59 -0.94
C ALA A 210 -5.11 12.31 -1.17
N PHE A 211 -5.58 11.13 -0.78
CA PHE A 211 -6.98 10.74 -0.93
C PHE A 211 -7.93 11.58 -0.08
N ASP A 212 -7.61 11.80 1.18
CA ASP A 212 -8.42 12.62 2.08
C ASP A 212 -8.44 14.08 1.62
N ALA A 213 -7.30 14.63 1.19
CA ALA A 213 -7.22 15.98 0.64
C ALA A 213 -8.13 16.15 -0.59
N TYR A 214 -8.11 15.20 -1.51
CA TYR A 214 -9.00 15.23 -2.69
C TYR A 214 -10.47 15.18 -2.29
N THR A 215 -10.86 14.26 -1.42
CA THR A 215 -12.26 14.11 -1.05
C THR A 215 -12.81 15.33 -0.31
N LYS A 216 -11.96 16.12 0.36
CA LYS A 216 -12.34 17.40 0.97
C LYS A 216 -12.64 18.51 -0.06
N THR A 217 -12.14 18.40 -1.28
CA THR A 217 -12.42 19.37 -2.35
C THR A 217 -13.72 19.10 -3.11
N LEU A 218 -14.40 17.99 -2.82
CA LEU A 218 -15.64 17.65 -3.49
C LEU A 218 -16.77 18.63 -3.14
N PRO A 219 -17.71 18.90 -4.07
CA PRO A 219 -18.80 19.85 -3.83
C PRO A 219 -19.75 19.39 -2.71
N GLN A 220 -20.15 20.35 -1.86
CA GLN A 220 -21.01 20.11 -0.70
C GLN A 220 -22.45 20.62 -0.91
N THR A 221 -22.68 21.40 -1.96
CA THR A 221 -23.99 22.03 -2.20
C THR A 221 -24.83 21.27 -3.22
N PRO A 222 -26.14 21.16 -3.05
CA PRO A 222 -27.01 20.50 -4.01
C PRO A 222 -26.97 21.14 -5.42
N GLN A 223 -26.66 22.43 -5.52
CA GLN A 223 -26.56 23.17 -6.78
C GLN A 223 -25.35 22.75 -7.62
N ASP A 224 -24.24 22.36 -6.95
CA ASP A 224 -23.00 21.91 -7.60
C ASP A 224 -22.93 20.39 -7.72
N GLY A 225 -24.02 19.68 -7.36
CA GLY A 225 -24.03 18.22 -7.32
C GLY A 225 -23.36 17.68 -6.07
N GLU A 226 -24.06 17.71 -4.94
CA GLU A 226 -23.61 17.28 -3.62
C GLU A 226 -22.91 15.91 -3.65
N LEU A 227 -21.59 15.92 -3.44
CA LEU A 227 -20.74 14.75 -3.32
C LEU A 227 -20.14 14.60 -1.92
N GLN A 228 -20.39 15.55 -1.04
CA GLN A 228 -20.12 15.46 0.39
C GLN A 228 -21.42 15.58 1.18
N VAL A 229 -21.61 14.68 2.13
CA VAL A 229 -22.77 14.66 3.03
C VAL A 229 -22.28 14.74 4.47
N THR A 230 -22.97 15.50 5.30
CA THR A 230 -22.69 15.61 6.72
C THR A 230 -23.75 14.84 7.52
N GLY A 231 -23.29 14.02 8.45
CA GLY A 231 -24.13 13.12 9.23
C GLY A 231 -24.46 11.82 8.47
N TRP A 232 -24.59 10.73 9.23
CA TRP A 232 -25.09 9.49 8.68
C TRP A 232 -26.61 9.50 8.61
N ASN A 233 -27.14 9.53 7.40
CA ASN A 233 -28.55 9.28 7.13
C ASN A 233 -28.63 8.29 5.96
N THR A 234 -29.45 7.26 6.12
CA THR A 234 -29.64 6.21 5.10
C THR A 234 -30.03 6.77 3.74
N GLU A 235 -30.99 7.71 3.70
CA GLU A 235 -31.47 8.28 2.45
C GLU A 235 -30.37 9.07 1.73
N SER A 236 -29.65 9.93 2.45
CA SER A 236 -28.58 10.73 1.87
C SER A 236 -27.38 9.87 1.46
N ALA A 237 -27.04 8.82 2.22
CA ALA A 237 -25.97 7.89 1.88
C ALA A 237 -26.30 7.08 0.62
N VAL A 238 -27.52 6.56 0.50
CA VAL A 238 -27.98 5.84 -0.69
C VAL A 238 -28.05 6.78 -1.89
N ALA A 239 -28.57 8.00 -1.73
CA ALA A 239 -28.62 8.99 -2.80
C ALA A 239 -27.22 9.37 -3.30
N LEU A 240 -26.25 9.56 -2.39
CA LEU A 240 -24.86 9.79 -2.73
C LEU A 240 -24.26 8.61 -3.50
N ALA A 241 -24.46 7.38 -3.01
CA ALA A 241 -23.95 6.18 -3.68
C ALA A 241 -24.55 6.00 -5.08
N GLN A 242 -25.85 6.23 -5.26
CA GLN A 242 -26.49 6.21 -6.57
C GLN A 242 -25.94 7.29 -7.51
N ARG A 243 -25.69 8.50 -6.98
CA ARG A 243 -25.10 9.60 -7.75
C ARG A 243 -23.69 9.24 -8.21
N VAL A 244 -22.85 8.74 -7.30
CA VAL A 244 -21.49 8.28 -7.63
C VAL A 244 -21.52 7.15 -8.66
N ALA A 245 -22.43 6.18 -8.52
CA ALA A 245 -22.60 5.10 -9.50
C ALA A 245 -23.03 5.64 -10.87
N ALA A 246 -24.03 6.52 -10.91
CA ALA A 246 -24.55 7.08 -12.17
C ALA A 246 -23.48 7.88 -12.93
N TRP A 247 -22.73 8.73 -12.24
CA TRP A 247 -21.65 9.51 -12.84
C TRP A 247 -20.44 8.67 -13.22
N ASN A 248 -20.26 7.51 -12.62
CA ASN A 248 -19.25 6.50 -13.01
C ASN A 248 -19.76 5.52 -14.08
N GLY A 249 -20.81 5.89 -14.84
CA GLY A 249 -21.32 5.08 -15.94
C GLY A 249 -22.11 3.85 -15.51
N GLY A 250 -22.74 3.89 -14.33
CA GLY A 250 -23.51 2.77 -13.76
C GLY A 250 -22.66 1.75 -13.02
N ALA A 251 -21.38 2.01 -12.80
CA ALA A 251 -20.51 1.15 -12.03
C ALA A 251 -20.91 1.13 -10.55
N PRO A 252 -20.98 -0.03 -9.87
CA PRO A 252 -21.43 -0.12 -8.49
C PRO A 252 -20.55 0.72 -7.56
N ALA A 253 -21.19 1.45 -6.66
CA ALA A 253 -20.53 2.18 -5.60
C ALA A 253 -20.26 1.27 -4.40
N THR A 254 -19.18 1.57 -3.68
CA THR A 254 -18.75 0.84 -2.49
C THR A 254 -18.42 1.83 -1.40
N PHE A 255 -18.85 1.55 -0.18
CA PHE A 255 -18.47 2.34 1.00
C PHE A 255 -17.15 1.85 1.55
N VAL A 256 -16.23 2.77 1.76
CA VAL A 256 -14.89 2.47 2.24
C VAL A 256 -14.57 3.34 3.45
N GLY A 257 -14.12 2.74 4.53
CA GLY A 257 -13.82 3.48 5.75
C GLY A 257 -13.09 2.62 6.78
N THR A 258 -12.74 3.24 7.90
CA THR A 258 -12.18 2.50 9.04
C THR A 258 -13.26 1.64 9.70
N LYS A 259 -12.84 0.64 10.45
CA LYS A 259 -13.76 -0.23 11.19
C LYS A 259 -14.72 0.55 12.08
N LEU A 260 -14.21 1.60 12.76
CA LEU A 260 -15.02 2.44 13.62
C LEU A 260 -16.03 3.28 12.81
N ALA A 261 -15.61 3.82 11.67
CA ALA A 261 -16.52 4.54 10.78
C ALA A 261 -17.62 3.61 10.25
N LEU A 262 -17.26 2.43 9.76
CA LEU A 262 -18.20 1.46 9.21
C LEU A 262 -19.13 0.86 10.27
N SER A 263 -18.72 0.76 11.53
CA SER A 263 -19.59 0.31 12.62
C SER A 263 -20.76 1.25 12.92
N LYS A 264 -20.65 2.51 12.52
CA LYS A 264 -21.72 3.51 12.64
C LYS A 264 -22.78 3.37 11.53
N VAL A 265 -22.49 2.58 10.49
CA VAL A 265 -23.42 2.24 9.39
C VAL A 265 -24.39 1.16 9.87
N LEU A 266 -25.30 1.52 10.74
CA LEU A 266 -26.33 0.61 11.22
C LEU A 266 -27.71 1.13 10.80
N PRO A 267 -28.61 0.26 10.34
CA PRO A 267 -30.02 0.61 10.23
C PRO A 267 -30.55 0.88 11.64
N THR A 268 -30.76 2.17 11.93
CA THR A 268 -31.10 2.65 13.28
C THR A 268 -32.50 2.28 13.74
N ASN A 269 -33.42 1.90 12.81
CA ASN A 269 -34.84 1.89 13.10
C ASN A 269 -35.51 0.51 13.10
N ASP A 270 -34.81 -0.60 12.89
CA ASP A 270 -35.44 -1.91 12.82
C ASP A 270 -34.70 -2.95 13.68
N ALA A 271 -35.32 -3.28 14.83
CA ALA A 271 -34.82 -4.35 15.71
C ALA A 271 -34.72 -5.70 14.96
N ASN A 272 -35.56 -5.94 13.96
CA ASN A 272 -35.54 -7.16 13.15
C ASN A 272 -34.33 -7.24 12.20
N TYR A 273 -33.83 -6.12 11.73
CA TYR A 273 -32.62 -6.08 10.90
C TYR A 273 -31.35 -6.46 11.70
N ARG A 274 -31.32 -6.15 12.99
CA ARG A 274 -30.19 -6.53 13.86
C ARG A 274 -30.01 -8.04 13.94
N TYR A 275 -31.10 -8.81 14.04
CA TYR A 275 -31.02 -10.28 14.13
C TYR A 275 -30.49 -10.94 12.86
N LEU A 276 -30.82 -10.42 11.69
CA LEU A 276 -30.35 -10.95 10.39
C LEU A 276 -28.86 -10.65 10.14
N LEU A 277 -28.34 -9.58 10.74
CA LEU A 277 -26.98 -9.10 10.52
C LEU A 277 -26.04 -9.41 11.71
N GLU A 278 -26.55 -10.06 12.75
CA GLU A 278 -25.84 -10.31 14.01
C GLU A 278 -24.55 -11.11 13.81
N SER A 279 -24.54 -12.08 12.92
CA SER A 279 -23.35 -12.92 12.67
C SER A 279 -22.16 -12.14 12.09
N ASP A 280 -22.40 -11.26 11.14
CA ASP A 280 -21.34 -10.44 10.55
C ASP A 280 -20.89 -9.33 11.51
N TYR A 281 -21.84 -8.68 12.19
CA TYR A 281 -21.54 -7.63 13.12
C TYR A 281 -20.76 -8.12 14.37
N VAL A 282 -21.13 -9.28 14.91
CA VAL A 282 -20.41 -9.88 16.04
C VAL A 282 -19.00 -10.30 15.62
N ARG A 283 -18.84 -10.80 14.39
CA ARG A 283 -17.56 -11.30 13.91
C ARG A 283 -16.61 -10.21 13.43
N LEU A 284 -17.12 -9.21 12.71
CA LEU A 284 -16.32 -8.18 12.03
C LEU A 284 -16.39 -6.82 12.74
N GLY A 285 -17.46 -6.56 13.50
CA GLY A 285 -17.75 -5.26 14.11
C GLY A 285 -18.44 -4.26 13.16
N TYR A 286 -18.70 -4.67 11.93
CA TYR A 286 -19.45 -3.92 10.91
C TYR A 286 -20.13 -4.90 9.94
N ILE A 287 -21.01 -4.38 9.10
CA ILE A 287 -21.76 -5.18 8.11
C ILE A 287 -21.00 -5.16 6.79
N ARG A 288 -20.89 -6.31 6.10
CA ARG A 288 -20.21 -6.39 4.79
C ARG A 288 -20.96 -5.72 3.66
N SER A 289 -22.29 -5.73 3.73
CA SER A 289 -23.13 -5.09 2.72
C SER A 289 -24.32 -4.44 3.39
N ALA A 290 -24.66 -3.24 2.96
CA ALA A 290 -25.84 -2.50 3.40
C ALA A 290 -26.50 -1.84 2.22
N TYR A 291 -27.84 -1.91 2.16
CA TYR A 291 -28.65 -1.26 1.11
C TYR A 291 -28.25 -1.60 -0.33
N GLY A 292 -27.68 -2.80 -0.55
CA GLY A 292 -27.20 -3.24 -1.87
C GLY A 292 -25.82 -2.74 -2.25
N PHE A 293 -25.09 -2.11 -1.32
CA PHE A 293 -23.70 -1.67 -1.51
C PHE A 293 -22.75 -2.44 -0.60
N ASP A 294 -21.56 -2.72 -1.09
CA ASP A 294 -20.52 -3.37 -0.32
C ASP A 294 -19.80 -2.36 0.61
N LEU A 295 -19.43 -2.82 1.81
CA LEU A 295 -18.63 -2.07 2.76
C LEU A 295 -17.25 -2.73 2.86
N ILE A 296 -16.20 -1.92 2.60
CA ILE A 296 -14.81 -2.37 2.63
C ILE A 296 -14.05 -1.62 3.71
N GLU A 297 -13.41 -2.37 4.60
CA GLU A 297 -12.58 -1.82 5.65
C GLU A 297 -11.23 -1.37 5.10
N LEU A 298 -10.81 -0.15 5.45
CA LEU A 298 -9.43 0.31 5.35
C LEU A 298 -8.75 0.05 6.68
N PRO A 299 -7.67 -0.73 6.71
CA PRO A 299 -6.95 -1.01 7.95
C PRO A 299 -6.35 0.28 8.51
N GLN A 300 -6.53 0.51 9.80
CA GLN A 300 -5.97 1.67 10.49
C GLN A 300 -4.45 1.61 10.52
N ILE A 301 -3.80 2.74 10.34
CA ILE A 301 -2.34 2.88 10.33
C ILE A 301 -1.92 3.65 11.57
N ALA A 302 -0.90 3.15 12.29
CA ALA A 302 -0.34 3.84 13.42
C ALA A 302 0.55 5.00 12.96
N ASP A 303 0.38 6.17 13.54
CA ASP A 303 1.31 7.30 13.36
C ASP A 303 2.47 7.14 14.35
N TRP A 304 3.60 6.65 13.86
CA TRP A 304 4.80 6.43 14.68
C TRP A 304 5.48 7.73 15.12
N THR A 305 5.11 8.87 14.53
CA THR A 305 5.65 10.19 14.91
C THR A 305 4.96 10.72 16.17
N THR A 306 3.72 10.32 16.40
CA THR A 306 2.92 10.73 17.56
C THR A 306 2.46 9.50 18.33
N PRO A 307 2.87 9.33 19.61
CA PRO A 307 2.51 8.17 20.38
C PRO A 307 1.00 7.91 20.43
N TYR A 308 0.60 6.66 20.17
CA TYR A 308 -0.78 6.14 20.25
C TYR A 308 -1.79 6.79 19.30
N LYS A 309 -1.33 7.61 18.35
CA LYS A 309 -2.20 8.21 17.34
C LYS A 309 -2.36 7.29 16.13
N THR A 310 -3.55 7.29 15.56
CA THR A 310 -3.87 6.64 14.29
C THR A 310 -4.00 7.67 13.19
N LEU A 311 -3.72 7.29 11.95
CA LEU A 311 -3.64 8.18 10.82
C LEU A 311 -4.99 8.42 10.15
N LEU A 312 -5.79 7.35 9.94
CA LEU A 312 -7.05 7.45 9.25
C LEU A 312 -8.13 8.07 10.14
N ASP A 313 -8.97 8.92 9.54
CA ASP A 313 -10.09 9.55 10.25
C ASP A 313 -11.23 8.55 10.44
N ASP A 314 -11.59 8.30 11.69
CA ASP A 314 -12.65 7.39 12.08
C ASP A 314 -14.07 7.98 11.95
N ASN A 315 -14.17 9.23 11.50
CA ASN A 315 -15.43 9.93 11.29
C ASN A 315 -15.77 10.15 9.81
N VAL A 316 -15.07 9.47 8.91
CA VAL A 316 -15.28 9.63 7.47
C VAL A 316 -15.53 8.28 6.82
N ILE A 317 -16.54 8.25 5.94
CA ILE A 317 -16.80 7.15 5.01
C ILE A 317 -16.65 7.68 3.59
N TYR A 318 -15.87 6.99 2.80
CA TYR A 318 -15.67 7.31 1.39
C TYR A 318 -16.60 6.45 0.54
N VAL A 319 -17.15 7.04 -0.52
CA VAL A 319 -17.97 6.33 -1.50
C VAL A 319 -17.22 6.33 -2.81
N ILE A 320 -16.78 5.17 -3.24
CA ILE A 320 -15.98 4.99 -4.45
C ILE A 320 -16.55 3.89 -5.32
N SER A 321 -16.21 3.88 -6.60
CA SER A 321 -16.50 2.76 -7.49
C SER A 321 -15.20 2.02 -7.79
N THR A 322 -15.16 0.74 -7.44
CA THR A 322 -13.96 -0.11 -7.57
C THR A 322 -13.73 -0.63 -8.98
N SER A 323 -14.77 -0.62 -9.82
CA SER A 323 -14.74 -1.16 -11.20
C SER A 323 -14.35 -0.12 -12.25
N VAL A 324 -14.00 1.09 -11.82
CA VAL A 324 -13.59 2.19 -12.70
C VAL A 324 -12.12 2.53 -12.54
N ASP A 325 -11.64 3.56 -13.26
CA ASP A 325 -10.27 4.04 -13.11
C ASP A 325 -9.99 4.43 -11.65
N LYS A 326 -8.88 3.92 -11.12
CA LYS A 326 -8.54 4.13 -9.72
C LYS A 326 -8.20 5.58 -9.45
N LEU A 327 -8.67 6.09 -8.32
CA LEU A 327 -8.57 7.49 -7.95
C LEU A 327 -7.13 7.97 -7.79
N ILE A 328 -6.30 7.14 -7.17
CA ILE A 328 -4.94 7.48 -6.81
C ILE A 328 -3.98 6.79 -7.78
N LYS A 329 -2.98 7.53 -8.25
CA LYS A 329 -1.89 7.03 -9.07
C LYS A 329 -0.62 7.07 -8.23
N VAL A 330 0.01 5.91 -8.07
CA VAL A 330 1.23 5.74 -7.29
C VAL A 330 2.34 5.24 -8.21
N GLY A 331 3.44 5.95 -8.24
CA GLY A 331 4.65 5.51 -8.92
C GLY A 331 5.72 5.16 -7.91
N ILE A 332 6.30 3.99 -8.01
CA ILE A 332 7.37 3.52 -7.14
C ILE A 332 8.61 3.28 -7.99
N GLY A 333 9.72 3.91 -7.64
CA GLY A 333 11.01 3.66 -8.31
C GLY A 333 11.46 2.21 -8.11
N GLU A 334 11.92 1.55 -9.17
CA GLU A 334 12.35 0.15 -9.11
C GLU A 334 13.58 -0.05 -8.22
N ASN A 335 14.50 0.91 -8.24
CA ASN A 335 15.76 0.80 -7.54
C ASN A 335 15.81 1.73 -6.34
N GLY A 336 15.83 1.16 -5.14
CA GLY A 336 16.24 1.88 -3.95
C GLY A 336 17.76 2.13 -3.96
N ILE A 337 18.18 3.22 -3.36
CA ILE A 337 19.59 3.54 -3.20
C ILE A 337 19.96 3.35 -1.73
N SER A 338 21.02 2.60 -1.48
CA SER A 338 21.61 2.51 -0.15
C SER A 338 23.02 3.09 -0.16
N HIS A 339 23.33 3.85 0.86
CA HIS A 339 24.67 4.31 1.10
C HIS A 339 25.01 4.25 2.58
N GLN A 340 26.24 3.95 2.87
CA GLN A 340 26.74 4.05 4.23
C GLN A 340 26.86 5.52 4.61
N SER A 341 26.14 5.94 5.64
CA SER A 341 26.18 7.32 6.14
C SER A 341 26.89 7.36 7.47
N GLY A 342 27.85 8.28 7.55
CA GLY A 342 28.60 8.49 8.77
C GLY A 342 29.84 7.62 8.93
N THR A 343 30.59 7.90 9.99
CA THR A 343 31.81 7.15 10.35
C THR A 343 31.42 5.91 11.12
N TYR A 344 32.11 4.81 10.83
CA TYR A 344 31.96 3.58 11.60
C TYR A 344 32.36 3.82 13.07
N ASP A 345 31.46 3.45 13.97
CA ASP A 345 31.76 3.51 15.42
C ASP A 345 32.49 2.24 15.86
N TYR A 346 33.80 2.33 15.92
CA TYR A 346 34.67 1.22 16.33
C TYR A 346 34.48 0.83 17.79
N ALA A 347 34.01 1.74 18.64
CA ALA A 347 33.84 1.45 20.06
C ALA A 347 32.61 0.57 20.31
N ASN A 348 31.53 0.84 19.57
CA ASN A 348 30.27 0.13 19.72
C ASN A 348 29.98 -0.90 18.61
N LEU A 349 30.85 -1.01 17.61
CA LEU A 349 30.71 -1.90 16.45
C LEU A 349 29.43 -1.63 15.63
N ILE A 350 28.99 -0.38 15.61
CA ILE A 350 27.78 0.07 14.95
C ILE A 350 28.08 0.65 13.57
N GLN A 351 27.35 0.22 12.59
CA GLN A 351 27.34 0.80 11.26
C GLN A 351 26.06 1.57 11.01
N THR A 352 26.18 2.77 10.43
CA THR A 352 25.06 3.61 10.05
C THR A 352 24.89 3.59 8.54
N GLY A 353 23.69 3.30 8.08
CA GLY A 353 23.36 3.33 6.65
C GLY A 353 22.05 4.04 6.40
N THR A 354 21.96 4.68 5.25
CA THR A 354 20.75 5.33 4.77
C THR A 354 20.20 4.55 3.59
N ILE A 355 18.94 4.21 3.67
CA ILE A 355 18.16 3.60 2.60
C ILE A 355 17.26 4.69 2.05
N SER A 356 17.33 4.93 0.75
CA SER A 356 16.45 5.88 0.07
C SER A 356 15.62 5.16 -0.98
N LYS A 357 14.36 5.58 -1.10
CA LYS A 357 13.40 5.08 -2.05
C LYS A 357 12.62 6.23 -2.65
N GLU A 358 12.47 6.23 -3.95
CA GLU A 358 11.69 7.25 -4.65
C GLU A 358 10.27 6.75 -4.88
N TRP A 359 9.29 7.57 -4.54
CA TRP A 359 7.91 7.37 -4.98
C TRP A 359 7.21 8.71 -5.13
N GLY A 360 6.10 8.66 -5.84
CA GLY A 360 5.21 9.80 -5.97
C GLY A 360 3.76 9.35 -5.91
N VAL A 361 2.91 10.20 -5.38
CA VAL A 361 1.47 9.99 -5.28
C VAL A 361 0.77 11.16 -5.93
N ALA A 362 -0.17 10.88 -6.83
CA ALA A 362 -1.00 11.91 -7.45
C ALA A 362 -2.43 11.42 -7.60
N ILE A 363 -3.37 12.35 -7.57
CA ILE A 363 -4.75 12.07 -7.91
C ILE A 363 -4.96 12.45 -9.37
N ALA A 364 -5.25 11.43 -10.16
CA ALA A 364 -5.42 11.58 -11.59
C ALA A 364 -6.47 10.60 -12.08
N THR A 365 -7.72 11.04 -12.07
CA THR A 365 -8.84 10.18 -12.40
C THR A 365 -9.95 10.95 -13.10
N SER A 366 -10.70 10.24 -13.94
CA SER A 366 -12.00 10.66 -14.43
C SER A 366 -13.16 10.10 -13.58
N ALA A 367 -12.86 9.25 -12.60
CA ALA A 367 -13.86 8.69 -11.71
C ALA A 367 -14.26 9.69 -10.62
N ILE A 368 -15.52 9.63 -10.24
CA ILE A 368 -16.10 10.48 -9.20
C ILE A 368 -16.17 9.69 -7.90
N ALA A 369 -15.77 10.31 -6.80
CA ALA A 369 -15.92 9.79 -5.45
C ALA A 369 -16.93 10.64 -4.66
N GLY A 370 -17.40 10.08 -3.54
CA GLY A 370 -18.21 10.78 -2.55
C GLY A 370 -17.58 10.69 -1.16
N ARG A 371 -17.99 11.60 -0.27
CA ARG A 371 -17.55 11.64 1.13
C ARG A 371 -18.75 11.80 2.06
N ILE A 372 -18.77 11.02 3.14
CA ILE A 372 -19.74 11.18 4.22
C ILE A 372 -18.96 11.50 5.49
N ASN A 373 -19.17 12.69 6.02
CA ASN A 373 -18.64 13.10 7.31
C ASN A 373 -19.66 12.69 8.39
N LEU A 374 -19.26 11.83 9.33
CA LEU A 374 -20.16 11.26 10.34
C LEU A 374 -20.45 12.21 11.52
N GLN A 375 -19.73 13.31 11.60
CA GLN A 375 -19.91 14.39 12.59
C GLN A 375 -20.28 15.68 11.92
#